data_67935216d0d8f405386020316eb61698
#
_entry.id   67935216d0d8f405386020316eb61698
#
_cell.length_a   1.000
_cell.length_b   1.000
_cell.length_c   1.000
_cell.angle_alpha   90.00
_cell.angle_beta   90.00
_cell.angle_gamma   90.00
#
_symmetry.space_group_name_H-M   'P 1'
#
loop_
_entity.id
_entity.type
_entity.pdbx_description
1 polymer ?
#
loop_
_entity_poly.entity_id
_entity_poly.type
_entity_poly.pdbx_seq_one_letter_code
_entity_poly.pdbx_strand_id
1 'polypeptide(L)'
;MNIMPRITKPEDVGLDPSRLSNITNYFQSYVDRGKIAGFSTLISRHGEIAHFETAGQRDRERGLPMEKDTIFRIYSMTKPITSLALMMLYEEGHFQLTHPVSRYIPAFKNLEVWAGGTAEKYE
;
A
#
# COMPACT_ATOMS: atom_id res chain seq x y z
N MET A 1 -20.70 -8.18 7.09
CA MET A 1 -19.53 -8.97 7.47
C MET A 1 -18.48 -7.98 7.97
N ASN A 2 -18.11 -8.05 9.25
CA ASN A 2 -17.13 -7.11 9.81
C ASN A 2 -15.73 -7.55 9.35
N ILE A 3 -15.14 -6.81 8.41
CA ILE A 3 -13.85 -7.11 7.78
C ILE A 3 -12.67 -6.65 8.66
N MET A 4 -12.99 -5.98 9.80
CA MET A 4 -11.94 -5.48 10.69
C MET A 4 -11.21 -6.65 11.35
N PRO A 5 -9.88 -6.74 11.18
CA PRO A 5 -9.11 -7.82 11.75
C PRO A 5 -9.13 -7.75 13.27
N ARG A 6 -9.10 -8.92 13.92
CA ARG A 6 -8.95 -9.01 15.35
C ARG A 6 -7.57 -8.48 15.77
N ILE A 7 -7.56 -7.58 16.74
CA ILE A 7 -6.32 -7.08 17.33
C ILE A 7 -6.03 -7.91 18.57
N THR A 8 -4.85 -8.49 18.64
CA THR A 8 -4.34 -9.22 19.80
C THR A 8 -3.56 -8.30 20.73
N LYS A 9 -3.30 -8.71 21.96
CA LYS A 9 -2.44 -7.93 22.85
C LYS A 9 -1.00 -8.01 22.36
N PRO A 10 -0.26 -6.88 22.33
CA PRO A 10 1.13 -6.88 21.88
C PRO A 10 2.02 -7.88 22.60
N GLU A 11 1.81 -8.06 23.91
CA GLU A 11 2.58 -8.97 24.76
C GLU A 11 2.42 -10.43 24.32
N ASP A 12 1.23 -10.81 23.85
CA ASP A 12 0.93 -12.20 23.42
C ASP A 12 1.77 -12.61 22.20
N VAL A 13 2.26 -11.61 21.44
CA VAL A 13 3.16 -11.81 20.30
C VAL A 13 4.59 -11.31 20.57
N GLY A 14 4.93 -11.06 21.83
CA GLY A 14 6.27 -10.66 22.26
C GLY A 14 6.66 -9.24 21.84
N LEU A 15 5.70 -8.32 21.79
CA LEU A 15 5.91 -6.90 21.57
C LEU A 15 5.61 -6.11 22.85
N ASP A 16 6.37 -5.04 23.07
CA ASP A 16 6.20 -4.15 24.22
C ASP A 16 5.23 -3.01 23.85
N PRO A 17 4.05 -2.91 24.52
CA PRO A 17 3.07 -1.86 24.23
C PRO A 17 3.62 -0.44 24.47
N SER A 18 4.49 -0.27 25.46
CA SER A 18 5.10 1.04 25.76
C SER A 18 5.98 1.53 24.62
N ARG A 19 6.68 0.61 23.95
CA ARG A 19 7.49 0.92 22.77
C ARG A 19 6.65 1.18 21.54
N LEU A 20 5.52 0.48 21.38
CA LEU A 20 4.58 0.69 20.28
C LEU A 20 3.93 2.08 20.36
N SER A 21 3.64 2.58 21.55
CA SER A 21 3.09 3.93 21.73
C SER A 21 4.01 5.04 21.20
N ASN A 22 5.32 4.80 21.14
CA ASN A 22 6.27 5.75 20.56
C ASN A 22 6.01 6.01 19.07
N ILE A 23 5.49 5.00 18.35
CA ILE A 23 5.14 5.12 16.93
C ILE A 23 3.99 6.12 16.78
N THR A 24 2.92 5.91 17.56
CA THR A 24 1.76 6.80 17.55
C THR A 24 2.14 8.23 17.93
N ASN A 25 2.92 8.41 19.00
CA ASN A 25 3.37 9.72 19.47
C ASN A 25 4.25 10.42 18.41
N TYR A 26 5.14 9.68 17.77
CA TYR A 26 5.99 10.21 16.72
C TYR A 26 5.18 10.76 15.55
N PHE A 27 4.27 9.97 14.97
CA PHE A 27 3.45 10.41 13.86
C PHE A 27 2.41 11.46 14.25
N GLN A 28 1.87 11.41 15.48
CA GLN A 28 1.01 12.46 16.01
C GLN A 28 1.69 13.82 15.95
N SER A 29 2.99 13.89 16.30
CA SER A 29 3.75 15.13 16.23
C SER A 29 3.83 15.72 14.81
N TYR A 30 3.72 14.90 13.75
CA TYR A 30 3.67 15.38 12.37
C TYR A 30 2.28 15.93 12.01
N VAL A 31 1.23 15.30 12.52
CA VAL A 31 -0.14 15.82 12.37
C VAL A 31 -0.28 17.16 13.06
N ASP A 32 0.17 17.28 14.31
CA ASP A 32 0.08 18.50 15.12
C ASP A 32 0.82 19.67 14.49
N ARG A 33 1.95 19.40 13.84
CA ARG A 33 2.74 20.39 13.08
C ARG A 33 2.21 20.64 11.66
N GLY A 34 1.11 20.01 11.27
CA GLY A 34 0.53 20.15 9.93
C GLY A 34 1.34 19.55 8.79
N LYS A 35 2.38 18.73 9.09
CA LYS A 35 3.26 18.10 8.08
C LYS A 35 2.55 17.02 7.28
N ILE A 36 1.63 16.28 7.91
CA ILE A 36 0.74 15.29 7.27
C ILE A 36 -0.71 15.54 7.71
N ALA A 37 -1.66 15.14 6.90
CA ALA A 37 -3.07 15.29 7.23
C ALA A 37 -3.51 14.31 8.32
N GLY A 38 -3.05 13.09 8.24
CA GLY A 38 -3.32 12.00 9.16
C GLY A 38 -2.48 10.79 8.79
N PHE A 39 -2.58 9.74 9.59
CA PHE A 39 -1.85 8.49 9.38
C PHE A 39 -2.65 7.26 9.84
N SER A 40 -2.23 6.13 9.33
CA SER A 40 -2.63 4.81 9.80
C SER A 40 -1.37 3.95 9.94
N THR A 41 -1.18 3.33 11.10
CA THR A 41 -0.06 2.40 11.36
C THR A 41 -0.59 1.06 11.77
N LEU A 42 -0.06 -0.01 11.16
CA LEU A 42 -0.41 -1.38 11.47
C LEU A 42 0.86 -2.21 11.65
N ILE A 43 0.94 -2.99 12.72
CA ILE A 43 2.02 -3.94 12.96
C ILE A 43 1.43 -5.32 13.20
N SER A 44 1.90 -6.27 12.42
CA SER A 44 1.55 -7.68 12.53
C SER A 44 2.78 -8.51 12.88
N ARG A 45 2.61 -9.50 13.75
CA ARG A 45 3.63 -10.49 14.08
C ARG A 45 2.99 -11.86 14.27
N HIS A 46 3.60 -12.90 13.71
CA HIS A 46 3.07 -14.28 13.72
C HIS A 46 1.67 -14.42 13.14
N GLY A 47 1.31 -13.56 12.16
CA GLY A 47 -0.02 -13.54 11.56
C GLY A 47 -1.10 -12.78 12.37
N GLU A 48 -0.78 -12.31 13.58
CA GLU A 48 -1.66 -11.55 14.44
C GLU A 48 -1.38 -10.05 14.34
N ILE A 49 -2.43 -9.22 14.38
CA ILE A 49 -2.29 -7.78 14.43
C ILE A 49 -2.16 -7.32 15.87
N ALA A 50 -1.00 -6.77 16.22
CA ALA A 50 -0.69 -6.33 17.59
C ALA A 50 -0.80 -4.81 17.77
N HIS A 51 -0.86 -4.05 16.68
CA HIS A 51 -0.98 -2.60 16.72
C HIS A 51 -1.73 -2.13 15.47
N PHE A 52 -2.75 -1.30 15.66
CA PHE A 52 -3.46 -0.66 14.56
C PHE A 52 -4.06 0.65 15.05
N GLU A 53 -3.36 1.75 14.75
CA GLU A 53 -3.72 3.10 15.21
C GLU A 53 -3.90 4.05 14.04
N THR A 54 -4.82 4.99 14.21
CA THR A 54 -5.10 6.06 13.24
C THR A 54 -5.21 7.37 13.98
N ALA A 55 -4.73 8.45 13.37
CA ALA A 55 -4.96 9.80 13.88
C ALA A 55 -4.93 10.84 12.76
N GLY A 56 -5.45 12.04 13.06
CA GLY A 56 -5.61 13.13 12.10
C GLY A 56 -6.82 12.96 11.20
N GLN A 57 -6.74 13.49 9.99
CA GLN A 57 -7.85 13.59 9.06
C GLN A 57 -7.51 12.90 7.72
N ARG A 58 -8.49 12.19 7.15
CA ARG A 58 -8.43 11.68 5.77
C ARG A 58 -8.80 12.77 4.75
N ASP A 59 -9.54 13.79 5.19
CA ASP A 59 -9.93 14.95 4.38
C ASP A 59 -9.95 16.18 5.28
N ARG A 60 -9.01 17.10 5.08
CA ARG A 60 -8.89 18.32 5.86
C ARG A 60 -9.98 19.35 5.53
N GLU A 61 -10.38 19.43 4.27
CA GLU A 61 -11.34 20.42 3.80
C GLU A 61 -12.72 20.12 4.37
N ARG A 62 -13.07 18.84 4.48
CA ARG A 62 -14.34 18.38 5.03
C ARG A 62 -14.30 18.07 6.52
N GLY A 63 -13.14 18.13 7.16
CA GLY A 63 -12.96 17.78 8.55
C GLY A 63 -13.19 16.30 8.88
N LEU A 64 -13.04 15.39 7.90
CA LEU A 64 -13.31 13.98 8.08
C LEU A 64 -12.13 13.29 8.78
N PRO A 65 -12.37 12.55 9.88
CA PRO A 65 -11.31 11.89 10.63
C PRO A 65 -10.68 10.74 9.83
N MET A 66 -9.43 10.43 10.16
CA MET A 66 -8.78 9.20 9.73
C MET A 66 -9.39 8.01 10.49
N GLU A 67 -9.79 6.98 9.76
CA GLU A 67 -10.43 5.78 10.30
C GLU A 67 -9.66 4.53 9.86
N LYS A 68 -9.85 3.41 10.57
CA LYS A 68 -9.15 2.15 10.28
C LYS A 68 -9.51 1.54 8.93
N ASP A 69 -10.66 1.88 8.38
CA ASP A 69 -11.15 1.48 7.06
C ASP A 69 -10.94 2.54 5.97
N THR A 70 -10.18 3.60 6.26
CA THR A 70 -9.85 4.63 5.27
C THR A 70 -9.09 4.03 4.09
N ILE A 71 -9.57 4.34 2.88
CA ILE A 71 -8.95 3.87 1.64
C ILE A 71 -7.77 4.78 1.28
N PHE A 72 -6.61 4.15 1.05
CA PHE A 72 -5.38 4.83 0.65
C PHE A 72 -5.01 4.54 -0.80
N ARG A 73 -4.47 5.54 -1.48
CA ARG A 73 -3.72 5.32 -2.71
C ARG A 73 -2.34 4.81 -2.37
N ILE A 74 -2.06 3.55 -2.69
CA ILE A 74 -0.80 2.89 -2.34
C ILE A 74 0.29 3.00 -3.42
N TYR A 75 -0.01 3.71 -4.54
CA TYR A 75 0.94 3.97 -5.64
C TYR A 75 1.70 2.71 -6.07
N SER A 76 3.02 2.75 -6.09
CA SER A 76 3.87 1.63 -6.53
C SER A 76 3.78 0.37 -5.67
N MET A 77 3.25 0.44 -4.46
CA MET A 77 2.94 -0.74 -3.64
C MET A 77 1.82 -1.60 -4.27
N THR A 78 1.10 -1.08 -5.27
CA THR A 78 0.19 -1.85 -6.12
C THR A 78 0.92 -2.94 -6.92
N LYS A 79 2.19 -2.71 -7.31
CA LYS A 79 2.96 -3.65 -8.14
C LYS A 79 3.06 -5.07 -7.56
N PRO A 80 3.50 -5.27 -6.31
CA PRO A 80 3.57 -6.62 -5.74
C PRO A 80 2.21 -7.31 -5.67
N ILE A 81 1.12 -6.59 -5.43
CA ILE A 81 -0.24 -7.15 -5.38
C ILE A 81 -0.66 -7.61 -6.77
N THR A 82 -0.45 -6.76 -7.80
CA THR A 82 -0.74 -7.11 -9.19
C THR A 82 0.13 -8.26 -9.67
N SER A 83 1.42 -8.27 -9.29
CA SER A 83 2.34 -9.36 -9.63
C SER A 83 1.92 -10.68 -8.99
N LEU A 84 1.45 -10.66 -7.74
CA LEU A 84 0.92 -11.86 -7.08
C LEU A 84 -0.27 -12.43 -7.85
N ALA A 85 -1.23 -11.59 -8.22
CA ALA A 85 -2.39 -12.02 -9.01
C ALA A 85 -1.97 -12.62 -10.36
N LEU A 86 -0.95 -12.02 -11.01
CA LEU A 86 -0.39 -12.57 -12.25
C LEU A 86 0.30 -13.92 -12.02
N MET A 87 1.04 -14.09 -10.92
CA MET A 87 1.70 -15.37 -10.59
C MET A 87 0.69 -16.48 -10.28
N MET A 88 -0.48 -16.16 -9.75
CA MET A 88 -1.56 -17.16 -9.61
C MET A 88 -1.99 -17.70 -10.99
N LEU A 89 -2.13 -16.84 -12.00
CA LEU A 89 -2.41 -17.26 -13.37
C LEU A 89 -1.25 -18.05 -14.00
N TYR A 90 -0.01 -17.74 -13.63
CA TYR A 90 1.15 -18.52 -14.04
C TYR A 90 1.12 -19.93 -13.46
N GLU A 91 0.80 -20.10 -12.18
CA GLU A 91 0.64 -21.41 -11.53
C GLU A 91 -0.45 -22.27 -12.19
N GLU A 92 -1.51 -21.63 -12.69
CA GLU A 92 -2.59 -22.27 -13.46
C GLU A 92 -2.21 -22.57 -14.92
N GLY A 93 -1.00 -22.16 -15.36
CA GLY A 93 -0.49 -22.45 -16.70
C GLY A 93 -1.03 -21.54 -17.82
N HIS A 94 -1.67 -20.41 -17.48
CA HIS A 94 -2.22 -19.50 -18.48
C HIS A 94 -1.16 -18.77 -19.31
N PHE A 95 0.05 -18.62 -18.80
CA PHE A 95 1.18 -18.00 -19.51
C PHE A 95 2.52 -18.51 -19.01
N GLN A 96 3.58 -18.17 -19.76
CA GLN A 96 4.97 -18.41 -19.37
C GLN A 96 5.70 -17.07 -19.18
N LEU A 97 6.64 -17.00 -18.24
CA LEU A 97 7.41 -15.77 -17.98
C LEU A 97 8.23 -15.29 -19.19
N THR A 98 8.52 -16.20 -20.12
CA THR A 98 9.23 -15.92 -21.37
C THR A 98 8.33 -15.42 -22.49
N HIS A 99 7.00 -15.44 -22.31
CA HIS A 99 6.08 -14.94 -23.32
C HIS A 99 6.17 -13.41 -23.44
N PRO A 100 6.26 -12.88 -24.67
CA PRO A 100 6.22 -11.44 -24.85
C PRO A 100 4.82 -10.90 -24.49
N VAL A 101 4.78 -9.72 -23.89
CA VAL A 101 3.51 -9.05 -23.52
C VAL A 101 2.58 -8.86 -24.72
N SER A 102 3.16 -8.62 -25.91
CA SER A 102 2.42 -8.48 -27.17
C SER A 102 1.59 -9.70 -27.58
N ARG A 103 1.85 -10.87 -27.01
CA ARG A 103 1.04 -12.06 -27.20
C ARG A 103 -0.37 -11.91 -26.61
N TYR A 104 -0.46 -11.15 -25.52
CA TYR A 104 -1.71 -10.94 -24.76
C TYR A 104 -2.31 -9.56 -25.02
N ILE A 105 -1.46 -8.58 -25.26
CA ILE A 105 -1.84 -7.19 -25.54
C ILE A 105 -1.15 -6.77 -26.87
N PRO A 106 -1.80 -6.97 -28.04
CA PRO A 106 -1.18 -6.73 -29.34
C PRO A 106 -0.64 -5.32 -29.56
N ALA A 107 -1.20 -4.32 -28.88
CA ALA A 107 -0.73 -2.93 -28.94
C ALA A 107 0.74 -2.76 -28.51
N PHE A 108 1.29 -3.70 -27.73
CA PHE A 108 2.68 -3.71 -27.29
C PHE A 108 3.67 -4.31 -28.30
N LYS A 109 3.20 -4.71 -29.49
CA LYS A 109 4.06 -5.38 -30.49
C LYS A 109 5.17 -4.47 -31.04
N ASN A 110 4.86 -3.21 -31.25
CA ASN A 110 5.76 -2.24 -31.87
C ASN A 110 6.06 -1.09 -30.89
N LEU A 111 6.51 -1.42 -29.67
CA LEU A 111 6.94 -0.41 -28.72
C LEU A 111 8.31 0.14 -29.11
N GLU A 112 8.39 1.44 -29.10
CA GLU A 112 9.63 2.18 -29.23
C GLU A 112 10.09 2.68 -27.86
N VAL A 113 11.41 2.81 -27.70
CA VAL A 113 12.02 3.38 -26.49
C VAL A 113 12.33 4.84 -26.76
N TRP A 114 11.80 5.71 -25.94
CA TRP A 114 12.13 7.13 -26.05
C TRP A 114 13.64 7.34 -25.82
N ALA A 115 14.32 7.87 -26.83
CA ALA A 115 15.76 8.11 -26.81
C ALA A 115 16.10 9.59 -26.59
N GLY A 116 15.14 10.49 -26.83
CA GLY A 116 15.34 11.93 -26.68
C GLY A 116 14.21 12.73 -27.34
N GLY A 117 14.35 14.05 -27.36
CA GLY A 117 13.38 14.94 -27.99
C GLY A 117 12.38 15.57 -27.02
N THR A 118 11.33 16.17 -27.56
CA THR A 118 10.23 16.81 -26.82
C THR A 118 8.92 16.07 -27.06
N ALA A 119 7.87 16.44 -26.31
CA ALA A 119 6.53 15.87 -26.51
C ALA A 119 5.97 16.08 -27.93
N GLU A 120 6.49 17.05 -28.68
CA GLU A 120 6.08 17.38 -30.05
C GLU A 120 6.95 16.70 -31.12
N LYS A 121 8.15 16.25 -30.74
CA LYS A 121 9.10 15.59 -31.66
C LYS A 121 9.90 14.53 -30.92
N TYR A 122 9.62 13.26 -31.21
CA TYR A 122 10.36 12.11 -30.70
C TYR A 122 11.55 11.76 -31.60
N GLU A 123 12.66 11.36 -31.00
CA GLU A 123 13.83 10.77 -31.66
C GLU A 123 14.01 9.31 -31.27
#